data_ef123fcd3a60f10026f8c56a9b32c0f4
#
_entry.id   ef123fcd3a60f10026f8c56a9b32c0f4
#
_cell.length_a   1.000
_cell.length_b   1.000
_cell.length_c   1.000
_cell.angle_alpha   90.00
_cell.angle_beta   90.00
_cell.angle_gamma   90.00
#
_symmetry.space_group_name_H-M   'P 1'
#
loop_
_entity.id
_entity.type
_entity.pdbx_description
1 polymer ?
#
loop_
_entity_poly.entity_id
_entity_poly.type
_entity_poly.pdbx_seq_one_letter_code
_entity_poly.pdbx_strand_id
1 'polypeptide(L)'
;ARVQALKPTDAIDASYRRDLLEAFEDSGATLPAAQRERVKAIREELDKIGLAFQKRVNEDGTTVAMSVADLKGLPASWLKDRQRDAQGHVRVGLDYPSYIPFMQNAVSEDARHRLWLAAQNQGGVENIERLDRAVALRREMAAIYGVPDFASFTLKRRMAGTPANVQEFLARVRGAVEAGEKREMTELRADKAKMLGKPVEQVKLERWDVAFHQERIQRERYQIDQEGLRAYFPTEASVAYALRVAQQLYGIEFVPAKVATWHDDVRYYDVFDLKDGQRGDFLGGVYLDLFPRDGKYNHAAAFGVAPASKLTGQRPTSALVTNFNRQGLNHEELE
;
A
#
# COMPACT_ATOMS: atom_id res chain seq x y z
N ALA A 1 10.11 -3.14 -37.08
CA ALA A 1 9.83 -3.57 -38.46
C ALA A 1 8.63 -4.56 -38.54
N ARG A 2 8.67 -5.75 -37.88
CA ARG A 2 7.56 -6.74 -38.01
C ARG A 2 6.22 -6.20 -37.56
N VAL A 3 6.13 -5.58 -36.38
CA VAL A 3 4.86 -5.00 -35.87
C VAL A 3 4.35 -3.84 -36.74
N GLN A 4 5.26 -3.04 -37.30
CA GLN A 4 4.89 -1.97 -38.24
C GLN A 4 4.23 -2.49 -39.53
N ALA A 5 4.65 -3.65 -40.00
CA ALA A 5 4.14 -4.27 -41.22
C ALA A 5 2.79 -4.97 -41.02
N LEU A 6 2.33 -5.20 -39.79
CA LEU A 6 1.04 -5.81 -39.51
C LEU A 6 -0.10 -4.89 -39.97
N LYS A 7 -1.09 -5.47 -40.65
CA LYS A 7 -2.33 -4.78 -41.02
C LYS A 7 -3.44 -5.27 -40.09
N PRO A 8 -3.85 -4.48 -39.10
CA PRO A 8 -4.94 -4.86 -38.22
C PRO A 8 -6.25 -5.06 -39.01
N THR A 9 -7.02 -6.05 -38.62
CA THR A 9 -8.32 -6.36 -39.24
C THR A 9 -9.50 -5.75 -38.50
N ASP A 10 -9.29 -5.33 -37.25
CA ASP A 10 -10.29 -4.72 -36.40
C ASP A 10 -9.70 -3.61 -35.50
N ALA A 11 -10.57 -2.92 -34.75
CA ALA A 11 -10.20 -1.80 -33.89
C ALA A 11 -9.35 -2.23 -32.66
N ILE A 12 -9.54 -3.46 -32.17
CA ILE A 12 -8.82 -4.00 -31.00
C ILE A 12 -7.38 -4.26 -31.42
N ASP A 13 -7.18 -4.97 -32.53
CA ASP A 13 -5.84 -5.25 -33.09
C ASP A 13 -5.12 -3.95 -33.48
N ALA A 14 -5.86 -2.96 -34.02
CA ALA A 14 -5.31 -1.65 -34.34
C ALA A 14 -4.82 -0.91 -33.08
N SER A 15 -5.59 -0.96 -32.00
CA SER A 15 -5.20 -0.39 -30.70
C SER A 15 -3.97 -1.11 -30.13
N TYR A 16 -4.00 -2.44 -30.11
CA TYR A 16 -2.89 -3.24 -29.61
C TYR A 16 -1.58 -3.00 -30.39
N ARG A 17 -1.70 -2.95 -31.74
CA ARG A 17 -0.54 -2.62 -32.59
C ARG A 17 0.05 -1.24 -32.26
N ARG A 18 -0.82 -0.23 -32.09
CA ARG A 18 -0.39 1.12 -31.67
C ARG A 18 0.35 1.06 -30.35
N ASP A 19 -0.26 0.43 -29.33
CA ASP A 19 0.30 0.34 -27.99
C ASP A 19 1.67 -0.37 -27.97
N LEU A 20 1.82 -1.43 -28.80
CA LEU A 20 3.12 -2.10 -29.00
C LEU A 20 4.17 -1.18 -29.64
N LEU A 21 3.80 -0.43 -30.67
CA LEU A 21 4.74 0.49 -31.34
C LEU A 21 5.17 1.62 -30.39
N GLU A 22 4.24 2.13 -29.63
CA GLU A 22 4.48 3.11 -28.57
C GLU A 22 5.41 2.58 -27.48
N ALA A 23 5.17 1.35 -27.02
CA ALA A 23 6.05 0.70 -26.05
C ALA A 23 7.49 0.50 -26.60
N PHE A 24 7.63 0.13 -27.89
CA PHE A 24 8.96 0.04 -28.54
C PHE A 24 9.63 1.42 -28.63
N GLU A 25 8.92 2.47 -28.97
CA GLU A 25 9.45 3.82 -28.99
C GLU A 25 9.92 4.23 -27.59
N ASP A 26 9.08 4.05 -26.59
CA ASP A 26 9.39 4.38 -25.19
C ASP A 26 10.52 3.51 -24.61
N SER A 27 10.71 2.28 -25.13
CA SER A 27 11.87 1.44 -24.77
C SER A 27 13.20 1.91 -25.40
N GLY A 28 13.15 2.86 -26.33
CA GLY A 28 14.31 3.38 -27.04
C GLY A 28 14.62 2.65 -28.35
N ALA A 29 13.74 1.76 -28.83
CA ALA A 29 13.99 0.96 -30.04
C ALA A 29 14.18 1.82 -31.31
N THR A 30 13.68 3.05 -31.31
CA THR A 30 13.80 4.02 -32.42
C THR A 30 15.00 4.96 -32.30
N LEU A 31 15.70 4.93 -31.16
CA LEU A 31 16.87 5.77 -30.90
C LEU A 31 18.13 5.28 -31.63
N PRO A 32 19.09 6.18 -31.93
CA PRO A 32 20.43 5.80 -32.36
C PRO A 32 21.08 4.80 -31.38
N ALA A 33 21.95 3.93 -31.89
CA ALA A 33 22.51 2.81 -31.11
C ALA A 33 23.12 3.25 -29.77
N ALA A 34 23.92 4.30 -29.75
CA ALA A 34 24.57 4.80 -28.52
C ALA A 34 23.52 5.29 -27.49
N GLN A 35 22.50 6.02 -27.92
CA GLN A 35 21.43 6.49 -27.05
C GLN A 35 20.55 5.33 -26.51
N ARG A 36 20.29 4.33 -27.35
CA ARG A 36 19.56 3.13 -26.96
C ARG A 36 20.29 2.35 -25.87
N GLU A 37 21.59 2.11 -26.03
CA GLU A 37 22.39 1.47 -24.99
C GLU A 37 22.40 2.30 -23.68
N ARG A 38 22.49 3.62 -23.80
CA ARG A 38 22.42 4.48 -22.62
C ARG A 38 21.07 4.42 -21.90
N VAL A 39 19.96 4.45 -22.63
CA VAL A 39 18.60 4.29 -22.05
C VAL A 39 18.45 2.93 -21.38
N LYS A 40 18.98 1.86 -22.00
CA LYS A 40 18.99 0.53 -21.38
C LYS A 40 19.74 0.54 -20.04
N ALA A 41 20.94 1.10 -20.02
CA ALA A 41 21.74 1.20 -18.80
C ALA A 41 21.04 2.03 -17.70
N ILE A 42 20.40 3.15 -18.09
CA ILE A 42 19.61 3.97 -17.14
C ILE A 42 18.47 3.16 -16.54
N ARG A 43 17.72 2.41 -17.34
CA ARG A 43 16.59 1.59 -16.85
C ARG A 43 17.07 0.50 -15.89
N GLU A 44 18.12 -0.23 -16.25
CA GLU A 44 18.73 -1.25 -15.40
C GLU A 44 19.21 -0.68 -14.06
N GLU A 45 19.77 0.54 -14.08
CA GLU A 45 20.18 1.23 -12.85
C GLU A 45 18.97 1.68 -12.02
N LEU A 46 17.94 2.25 -12.65
CA LEU A 46 16.70 2.62 -11.97
C LEU A 46 15.99 1.43 -11.33
N ASP A 47 15.97 0.28 -12.01
CA ASP A 47 15.39 -0.95 -11.45
C ASP A 47 16.16 -1.42 -10.21
N LYS A 48 17.50 -1.41 -10.28
CA LYS A 48 18.36 -1.74 -9.12
C LYS A 48 18.14 -0.77 -7.96
N ILE A 49 18.04 0.53 -8.24
CA ILE A 49 17.74 1.55 -7.23
C ILE A 49 16.38 1.28 -6.59
N GLY A 50 15.34 1.00 -7.39
CA GLY A 50 14.00 0.72 -6.91
C GLY A 50 13.96 -0.50 -5.97
N LEU A 51 14.60 -1.60 -6.38
CA LEU A 51 14.71 -2.81 -5.56
C LEU A 51 15.47 -2.56 -4.25
N ALA A 52 16.61 -1.86 -4.32
CA ALA A 52 17.40 -1.54 -3.13
C ALA A 52 16.67 -0.58 -2.18
N PHE A 53 15.93 0.40 -2.73
CA PHE A 53 15.10 1.32 -1.96
C PHE A 53 14.02 0.57 -1.17
N GLN A 54 13.25 -0.28 -1.86
CA GLN A 54 12.16 -1.04 -1.26
C GLN A 54 12.69 -2.05 -0.23
N LYS A 55 13.78 -2.75 -0.56
CA LYS A 55 14.43 -3.67 0.36
C LYS A 55 14.84 -2.97 1.65
N ARG A 56 15.46 -1.78 1.58
CA ARG A 56 15.91 -1.02 2.74
C ARG A 56 14.75 -0.59 3.64
N VAL A 57 13.59 -0.26 3.06
CA VAL A 57 12.37 0.04 3.84
C VAL A 57 11.78 -1.21 4.47
N ASN A 58 11.69 -2.32 3.74
CA ASN A 58 11.11 -3.57 4.25
C ASN A 58 11.97 -4.21 5.35
N GLU A 59 13.29 -4.05 5.28
CA GLU A 59 14.25 -4.58 6.26
C GLU A 59 14.52 -3.59 7.41
N ASP A 60 13.82 -2.46 7.46
CA ASP A 60 13.96 -1.48 8.53
C ASP A 60 13.32 -2.00 9.82
N GLY A 61 14.13 -2.60 10.67
CA GLY A 61 13.74 -3.13 11.98
C GLY A 61 13.66 -2.08 13.09
N THR A 62 13.53 -0.79 12.75
CA THR A 62 13.46 0.30 13.74
C THR A 62 12.30 0.09 14.70
N THR A 63 12.61 0.15 15.99
CA THR A 63 11.63 0.12 17.07
C THR A 63 11.86 1.28 18.04
N VAL A 64 10.80 1.79 18.64
CA VAL A 64 10.87 2.85 19.66
C VAL A 64 10.50 2.27 21.02
N ALA A 65 11.38 2.47 22.01
CA ALA A 65 11.11 2.04 23.37
C ALA A 65 10.09 2.98 24.03
N MET A 66 9.00 2.40 24.54
CA MET A 66 7.90 3.11 25.19
C MET A 66 7.78 2.68 26.64
N SER A 67 7.79 3.65 27.56
CA SER A 67 7.59 3.43 28.99
C SER A 67 6.13 3.08 29.30
N VAL A 68 5.86 2.63 30.52
CA VAL A 68 4.48 2.37 30.97
C VAL A 68 3.59 3.61 30.85
N ALA A 69 4.14 4.81 31.09
CA ALA A 69 3.40 6.07 30.95
C ALA A 69 3.05 6.38 29.49
N ASP A 70 3.93 6.06 28.55
CA ASP A 70 3.73 6.24 27.11
C ASP A 70 2.62 5.33 26.53
N LEU A 71 2.38 4.20 27.19
CA LEU A 71 1.37 3.21 26.77
C LEU A 71 -0.05 3.53 27.25
N LYS A 72 -0.23 4.60 28.04
CA LYS A 72 -1.56 4.99 28.52
C LYS A 72 -2.50 5.29 27.36
N GLY A 73 -3.69 4.69 27.41
CA GLY A 73 -4.77 4.85 26.41
C GLY A 73 -4.78 3.75 25.34
N LEU A 74 -3.75 2.91 25.27
CA LEU A 74 -3.73 1.79 24.34
C LEU A 74 -4.70 0.67 24.76
N PRO A 75 -5.34 -0.01 23.79
CA PRO A 75 -6.23 -1.13 24.07
C PRO A 75 -5.53 -2.27 24.82
N ALA A 76 -6.24 -2.93 25.72
CA ALA A 76 -5.72 -4.08 26.46
C ALA A 76 -5.27 -5.23 25.53
N SER A 77 -6.04 -5.49 24.47
CA SER A 77 -5.72 -6.45 23.41
C SER A 77 -4.38 -6.15 22.74
N TRP A 78 -4.09 -4.88 22.45
CA TRP A 78 -2.81 -4.46 21.87
C TRP A 78 -1.63 -4.66 22.83
N LEU A 79 -1.86 -4.53 24.13
CA LEU A 79 -0.83 -4.68 25.18
C LEU A 79 -0.57 -6.15 25.55
N LYS A 80 -1.54 -7.05 25.39
CA LYS A 80 -1.57 -8.43 25.92
C LYS A 80 -0.31 -9.23 25.56
N ASP A 81 0.17 -9.10 24.32
CA ASP A 81 1.24 -9.94 23.77
C ASP A 81 2.57 -9.19 23.60
N ARG A 82 2.66 -7.97 24.16
CA ARG A 82 3.87 -7.15 24.07
C ARG A 82 4.82 -7.47 25.18
N GLN A 83 5.99 -7.99 24.82
CA GLN A 83 7.06 -8.26 25.79
C GLN A 83 7.69 -6.94 26.25
N ARG A 84 8.06 -6.90 27.54
CA ARG A 84 8.79 -5.80 28.13
C ARG A 84 10.28 -6.13 28.21
N ASP A 85 11.12 -5.15 27.94
CA ASP A 85 12.54 -5.28 28.15
C ASP A 85 12.90 -5.23 29.67
N ALA A 86 14.17 -5.41 29.98
CA ALA A 86 14.66 -5.39 31.37
C ALA A 86 14.39 -4.07 32.12
N GLN A 87 14.13 -2.98 31.40
CA GLN A 87 13.79 -1.66 31.95
C GLN A 87 12.25 -1.45 32.01
N GLY A 88 11.46 -2.46 31.64
CA GLY A 88 10.00 -2.40 31.64
C GLY A 88 9.38 -1.68 30.43
N HIS A 89 10.17 -1.32 29.41
CA HIS A 89 9.67 -0.70 28.18
C HIS A 89 9.10 -1.74 27.22
N VAL A 90 8.12 -1.31 26.42
CA VAL A 90 7.64 -2.04 25.25
C VAL A 90 8.30 -1.45 24.01
N ARG A 91 8.89 -2.31 23.17
CA ARG A 91 9.41 -1.89 21.86
C ARG A 91 8.30 -1.90 20.83
N VAL A 92 7.98 -0.71 20.29
CA VAL A 92 6.93 -0.52 19.29
C VAL A 92 7.56 -0.43 17.91
N GLY A 93 7.16 -1.33 17.01
CA GLY A 93 7.59 -1.36 15.61
C GLY A 93 6.82 -0.37 14.75
N LEU A 94 7.23 -0.27 13.48
CA LEU A 94 6.64 0.65 12.49
C LEU A 94 5.67 -0.07 11.54
N ASP A 95 5.41 -1.35 11.77
CA ASP A 95 4.37 -2.11 11.08
C ASP A 95 2.96 -1.59 11.43
N TYR A 96 2.02 -1.75 10.53
CA TYR A 96 0.66 -1.22 10.69
C TYR A 96 -0.05 -1.69 11.97
N PRO A 97 -0.02 -2.99 12.33
CA PRO A 97 -0.62 -3.45 13.57
C PRO A 97 -0.02 -2.84 14.85
N SER A 98 1.24 -2.40 14.80
CA SER A 98 1.92 -1.73 15.90
C SER A 98 1.69 -0.22 15.87
N TYR A 99 1.94 0.41 14.72
CA TYR A 99 1.98 1.86 14.56
C TYR A 99 0.60 2.51 14.62
N ILE A 100 -0.38 1.99 13.84
CA ILE A 100 -1.69 2.66 13.70
C ILE A 100 -2.44 2.72 15.03
N PRO A 101 -2.64 1.61 15.78
CA PRO A 101 -3.32 1.67 17.06
C PRO A 101 -2.59 2.55 18.09
N PHE A 102 -1.26 2.60 18.03
CA PHE A 102 -0.48 3.48 18.89
C PHE A 102 -0.77 4.95 18.61
N MET A 103 -0.72 5.36 17.34
CA MET A 103 -0.98 6.75 16.93
C MET A 103 -2.42 7.18 17.21
N GLN A 104 -3.38 6.28 17.17
CA GLN A 104 -4.78 6.53 17.44
C GLN A 104 -5.11 6.60 18.94
N ASN A 105 -4.37 5.89 19.80
CA ASN A 105 -4.81 5.65 21.17
C ASN A 105 -3.85 6.16 22.24
N ALA A 106 -2.55 6.25 21.98
CA ALA A 106 -1.58 6.70 22.99
C ALA A 106 -1.86 8.15 23.41
N VAL A 107 -2.10 8.38 24.70
CA VAL A 107 -2.40 9.71 25.24
C VAL A 107 -1.18 10.64 25.20
N SER A 108 0.03 10.09 25.37
CA SER A 108 1.28 10.84 25.37
C SER A 108 1.59 11.43 23.99
N GLU A 109 1.53 12.75 23.86
CA GLU A 109 1.90 13.47 22.63
C GLU A 109 3.37 13.24 22.27
N ASP A 110 4.28 13.28 23.27
CA ASP A 110 5.70 13.01 23.06
C ASP A 110 5.95 11.59 22.54
N ALA A 111 5.25 10.60 23.06
CA ALA A 111 5.39 9.22 22.59
C ALA A 111 4.91 9.08 21.13
N ARG A 112 3.78 9.70 20.78
CA ARG A 112 3.30 9.75 19.39
C ARG A 112 4.32 10.44 18.48
N HIS A 113 4.88 11.58 18.91
CA HIS A 113 5.90 12.29 18.15
C HIS A 113 7.14 11.43 17.90
N ARG A 114 7.67 10.77 18.92
CA ARG A 114 8.85 9.87 18.79
C ARG A 114 8.59 8.74 17.80
N LEU A 115 7.43 8.09 17.88
CA LEU A 115 7.08 7.01 16.99
C LEU A 115 6.85 7.52 15.54
N TRP A 116 6.14 8.65 15.39
CA TRP A 116 5.94 9.30 14.10
C TRP A 116 7.27 9.67 13.46
N LEU A 117 8.18 10.29 14.19
CA LEU A 117 9.50 10.67 13.70
C LEU A 117 10.30 9.46 13.22
N ALA A 118 10.27 8.36 13.96
CA ALA A 118 10.91 7.11 13.55
C ALA A 118 10.32 6.60 12.22
N ALA A 119 8.99 6.63 12.08
CA ALA A 119 8.31 6.21 10.85
C ALA A 119 8.64 7.11 9.65
N GLN A 120 8.80 8.43 9.86
CA GLN A 120 9.18 9.36 8.78
C GLN A 120 10.64 9.19 8.32
N ASN A 121 11.47 8.55 9.12
CA ASN A 121 12.89 8.32 8.81
C ASN A 121 13.20 6.90 8.31
N GLN A 122 12.18 6.09 8.01
CA GLN A 122 12.39 4.75 7.44
C GLN A 122 13.21 4.81 6.15
N GLY A 123 14.12 3.85 6.00
CA GLY A 123 15.05 3.80 4.87
C GLY A 123 16.27 4.70 4.98
N GLY A 124 16.22 5.75 5.83
CA GLY A 124 17.36 6.59 6.20
C GLY A 124 18.01 7.36 5.04
N VAL A 125 19.21 7.89 5.31
CA VAL A 125 19.98 8.73 4.37
C VAL A 125 20.29 8.00 3.06
N GLU A 126 20.57 6.70 3.12
CA GLU A 126 20.88 5.90 1.93
C GLU A 126 19.75 5.93 0.87
N ASN A 127 18.48 5.97 1.31
CA ASN A 127 17.36 6.07 0.38
C ASN A 127 17.20 7.48 -0.19
N ILE A 128 17.62 8.51 0.52
CA ILE A 128 17.69 9.88 -0.02
C ILE A 128 18.71 9.95 -1.15
N GLU A 129 19.92 9.38 -0.96
CA GLU A 129 20.95 9.31 -2.00
C GLU A 129 20.47 8.51 -3.22
N ARG A 130 19.77 7.39 -3.01
CA ARG A 130 19.14 6.61 -4.10
C ARG A 130 18.10 7.43 -4.85
N LEU A 131 17.28 8.22 -4.14
CA LEU A 131 16.29 9.10 -4.76
C LEU A 131 16.96 10.19 -5.62
N ASP A 132 18.00 10.85 -5.12
CA ASP A 132 18.75 11.86 -5.87
C ASP A 132 19.34 11.26 -7.14
N ARG A 133 19.93 10.06 -7.03
CA ARG A 133 20.45 9.35 -8.20
C ARG A 133 19.34 9.00 -9.20
N ALA A 134 18.19 8.53 -8.74
CA ALA A 134 17.06 8.22 -9.61
C ALA A 134 16.53 9.47 -10.33
N VAL A 135 16.47 10.62 -9.64
CA VAL A 135 16.07 11.91 -10.24
C VAL A 135 17.06 12.33 -11.34
N ALA A 136 18.38 12.20 -11.09
CA ALA A 136 19.42 12.53 -12.08
C ALA A 136 19.30 11.63 -13.34
N LEU A 137 19.11 10.32 -13.17
CA LEU A 137 18.93 9.37 -14.28
C LEU A 137 17.66 9.65 -15.09
N ARG A 138 16.56 9.98 -14.43
CA ARG A 138 15.29 10.35 -15.08
C ARG A 138 15.42 11.64 -15.89
N ARG A 139 16.17 12.62 -15.38
CA ARG A 139 16.48 13.86 -16.11
C ARG A 139 17.29 13.58 -17.36
N GLU A 140 18.33 12.75 -17.25
CA GLU A 140 19.14 12.33 -18.41
C GLU A 140 18.30 11.60 -19.45
N MET A 141 17.44 10.68 -19.01
CA MET A 141 16.51 9.96 -19.88
C MET A 141 15.58 10.90 -20.64
N ALA A 142 14.98 11.89 -19.97
CA ALA A 142 14.14 12.90 -20.61
C ALA A 142 14.89 13.68 -21.70
N ALA A 143 16.12 14.07 -21.44
CA ALA A 143 16.98 14.75 -22.41
C ALA A 143 17.26 13.89 -23.65
N ILE A 144 17.53 12.59 -23.48
CA ILE A 144 17.73 11.65 -24.59
C ILE A 144 16.47 11.58 -25.49
N TYR A 145 15.29 11.61 -24.90
CA TYR A 145 14.02 11.61 -25.65
C TYR A 145 13.59 13.01 -26.15
N GLY A 146 14.39 14.06 -25.91
CA GLY A 146 14.10 15.42 -26.36
C GLY A 146 12.88 16.05 -25.71
N VAL A 147 12.54 15.65 -24.49
CA VAL A 147 11.42 16.22 -23.71
C VAL A 147 11.93 17.05 -22.52
N PRO A 148 11.16 18.04 -22.05
CA PRO A 148 11.63 18.99 -21.03
C PRO A 148 12.00 18.31 -19.70
N ASP A 149 11.24 17.29 -19.30
CA ASP A 149 11.41 16.59 -18.04
C ASP A 149 10.80 15.17 -18.10
N PHE A 150 11.07 14.38 -17.07
CA PHE A 150 10.59 12.99 -16.99
C PHE A 150 9.08 12.89 -16.80
N ALA A 151 8.43 13.89 -16.20
CA ALA A 151 6.97 13.93 -16.09
C ALA A 151 6.33 14.06 -17.49
N SER A 152 6.87 14.95 -18.33
CA SER A 152 6.45 15.10 -19.73
C SER A 152 6.65 13.80 -20.51
N PHE A 153 7.79 13.10 -20.33
CA PHE A 153 8.03 11.80 -20.93
C PHE A 153 6.97 10.77 -20.50
N THR A 154 6.68 10.69 -19.20
CA THR A 154 5.74 9.71 -18.65
C THR A 154 4.30 9.97 -19.06
N LEU A 155 3.91 11.25 -19.14
CA LEU A 155 2.51 11.65 -19.38
C LEU A 155 2.10 11.68 -20.84
N LYS A 156 3.05 11.71 -21.78
CA LYS A 156 2.76 11.88 -23.23
C LYS A 156 1.74 10.88 -23.79
N ARG A 157 1.64 9.68 -23.18
CA ARG A 157 0.72 8.61 -23.59
C ARG A 157 -0.33 8.27 -22.53
N ARG A 158 -0.44 9.09 -21.50
CA ARG A 158 -1.44 8.93 -20.45
C ARG A 158 -2.60 9.87 -20.67
N MET A 159 -3.75 9.58 -20.07
CA MET A 159 -4.98 10.38 -20.18
C MET A 159 -4.75 11.86 -19.87
N ALA A 160 -3.90 12.17 -18.89
CA ALA A 160 -3.57 13.56 -18.53
C ALA A 160 -2.78 14.31 -19.61
N GLY A 161 -1.98 13.60 -20.42
CA GLY A 161 -1.22 14.12 -21.55
C GLY A 161 -0.02 15.00 -21.15
N THR A 162 -0.21 16.00 -20.29
CA THR A 162 0.82 16.96 -19.92
C THR A 162 0.91 17.21 -18.42
N PRO A 163 2.08 17.62 -17.89
CA PRO A 163 2.21 18.07 -16.49
C PRO A 163 1.28 19.24 -16.16
N ALA A 164 1.03 20.16 -17.08
CA ALA A 164 0.11 21.28 -16.89
C ALA A 164 -1.31 20.80 -16.59
N ASN A 165 -1.84 19.84 -17.36
CA ASN A 165 -3.16 19.28 -17.12
C ASN A 165 -3.27 18.60 -15.75
N VAL A 166 -2.20 17.91 -15.30
CA VAL A 166 -2.14 17.34 -13.94
C VAL A 166 -2.21 18.42 -12.89
N GLN A 167 -1.42 19.51 -13.03
CA GLN A 167 -1.42 20.62 -12.08
C GLN A 167 -2.77 21.30 -12.01
N GLU A 168 -3.41 21.54 -13.16
CA GLU A 168 -4.76 22.12 -13.21
C GLU A 168 -5.79 21.26 -12.50
N PHE A 169 -5.75 19.92 -12.77
CA PHE A 169 -6.63 18.98 -12.09
C PHE A 169 -6.43 19.01 -10.58
N LEU A 170 -5.18 18.95 -10.12
CA LEU A 170 -4.86 18.99 -8.68
C LEU A 170 -5.27 20.32 -8.04
N ALA A 171 -5.12 21.44 -8.74
CA ALA A 171 -5.56 22.76 -8.26
C ALA A 171 -7.08 22.80 -8.06
N ARG A 172 -7.85 22.24 -9.01
CA ARG A 172 -9.31 22.11 -8.88
C ARG A 172 -9.73 21.23 -7.70
N VAL A 173 -9.10 20.07 -7.55
CA VAL A 173 -9.36 19.16 -6.41
C VAL A 173 -9.04 19.88 -5.10
N ARG A 174 -7.87 20.53 -5.00
CA ARG A 174 -7.48 21.28 -3.80
C ARG A 174 -8.50 22.35 -3.45
N GLY A 175 -8.94 23.14 -4.43
CA GLY A 175 -9.96 24.18 -4.21
C GLY A 175 -11.30 23.61 -3.73
N ALA A 176 -11.68 22.41 -4.22
CA ALA A 176 -12.92 21.75 -3.81
C ALA A 176 -12.87 21.23 -2.36
N VAL A 177 -11.71 20.75 -1.89
CA VAL A 177 -11.58 20.12 -0.55
C VAL A 177 -11.12 21.08 0.54
N GLU A 178 -10.52 22.22 0.20
CA GLU A 178 -9.86 23.15 1.15
C GLU A 178 -10.78 23.61 2.28
N ALA A 179 -12.04 23.94 1.96
CA ALA A 179 -13.00 24.38 2.98
C ALA A 179 -13.37 23.24 3.95
N GLY A 180 -13.44 21.99 3.46
CA GLY A 180 -13.64 20.79 4.27
C GLY A 180 -12.45 20.57 5.21
N GLU A 181 -11.24 20.57 4.66
CA GLU A 181 -10.01 20.42 5.42
C GLU A 181 -9.89 21.45 6.55
N LYS A 182 -10.14 22.72 6.26
CA LYS A 182 -10.11 23.79 7.29
C LYS A 182 -11.09 23.54 8.43
N ARG A 183 -12.32 23.07 8.12
CA ARG A 183 -13.29 22.72 9.16
C ARG A 183 -12.81 21.56 10.01
N GLU A 184 -12.34 20.49 9.39
CA GLU A 184 -11.83 19.28 10.09
C GLU A 184 -10.62 19.62 10.96
N MET A 185 -9.64 20.37 10.44
CA MET A 185 -8.48 20.79 11.23
C MET A 185 -8.87 21.69 12.41
N THR A 186 -9.90 22.53 12.25
CA THR A 186 -10.41 23.37 13.34
C THR A 186 -11.06 22.51 14.41
N GLU A 187 -11.83 21.50 14.04
CA GLU A 187 -12.46 20.56 14.95
C GLU A 187 -11.44 19.75 15.75
N LEU A 188 -10.42 19.19 15.07
CA LEU A 188 -9.34 18.46 15.74
C LEU A 188 -8.56 19.34 16.73
N ARG A 189 -8.30 20.59 16.37
CA ARG A 189 -7.65 21.57 17.25
C ARG A 189 -8.51 21.88 18.48
N ALA A 190 -9.82 22.00 18.29
CA ALA A 190 -10.76 22.25 19.38
C ALA A 190 -10.82 21.04 20.37
N ASP A 191 -10.79 19.81 19.86
CA ASP A 191 -10.70 18.62 20.71
C ASP A 191 -9.40 18.59 21.51
N LYS A 192 -8.25 18.90 20.88
CA LYS A 192 -6.97 19.03 21.59
C LYS A 192 -7.01 20.09 22.67
N ALA A 193 -7.59 21.25 22.39
CA ALA A 193 -7.73 22.35 23.33
C ALA A 193 -8.61 21.95 24.54
N LYS A 194 -9.73 21.28 24.29
CA LYS A 194 -10.63 20.73 25.32
C LYS A 194 -9.88 19.74 26.22
N MET A 195 -9.12 18.81 25.63
CA MET A 195 -8.33 17.83 26.36
C MET A 195 -7.24 18.47 27.24
N LEU A 196 -6.60 19.54 26.73
CA LEU A 196 -5.54 20.25 27.45
C LEU A 196 -6.05 21.30 28.45
N GLY A 197 -7.34 21.63 28.45
CA GLY A 197 -7.92 22.72 29.24
C GLY A 197 -7.37 24.10 28.84
N LYS A 198 -7.06 24.32 27.54
CA LYS A 198 -6.44 25.54 27.03
C LYS A 198 -7.34 26.22 25.99
N PRO A 199 -7.24 27.55 25.83
CA PRO A 199 -7.85 28.24 24.69
C PRO A 199 -7.35 27.67 23.36
N VAL A 200 -8.23 27.59 22.34
CA VAL A 200 -7.91 27.00 21.02
C VAL A 200 -6.77 27.73 20.34
N GLU A 201 -6.68 29.05 20.54
CA GLU A 201 -5.65 29.92 19.94
C GLU A 201 -4.24 29.62 20.48
N GLN A 202 -4.16 29.03 21.66
CA GLN A 202 -2.89 28.63 22.31
C GLN A 202 -2.48 27.20 21.98
N VAL A 203 -3.29 26.48 21.21
CA VAL A 203 -3.04 25.06 20.89
C VAL A 203 -2.62 24.92 19.44
N LYS A 204 -1.49 24.26 19.23
CA LYS A 204 -1.01 23.85 17.92
C LYS A 204 -1.36 22.39 17.69
N LEU A 205 -1.97 22.09 16.56
CA LEU A 205 -2.21 20.72 16.11
C LEU A 205 -1.01 20.29 15.26
N GLU A 206 -0.35 19.24 15.70
CA GLU A 206 0.80 18.68 15.00
C GLU A 206 0.42 17.43 14.21
N ARG A 207 1.28 16.99 13.30
CA ARG A 207 0.99 15.87 12.41
C ARG A 207 0.71 14.56 13.18
N TRP A 208 1.42 14.34 14.27
CA TRP A 208 1.24 13.16 15.15
C TRP A 208 0.00 13.23 16.05
N ASP A 209 -0.73 14.34 16.05
CA ASP A 209 -1.98 14.49 16.80
C ASP A 209 -3.21 14.09 16.00
N VAL A 210 -3.14 14.20 14.68
CA VAL A 210 -4.32 14.08 13.79
C VAL A 210 -5.07 12.79 14.04
N ALA A 211 -4.40 11.63 13.94
CA ALA A 211 -5.04 10.32 14.11
C ALA A 211 -5.64 10.14 15.52
N PHE A 212 -4.97 10.64 16.56
CA PHE A 212 -5.42 10.56 17.93
C PHE A 212 -6.70 11.36 18.18
N HIS A 213 -6.73 12.62 17.76
CA HIS A 213 -7.90 13.46 17.96
C HIS A 213 -9.07 13.07 17.04
N GLN A 214 -8.78 12.56 15.85
CA GLN A 214 -9.78 12.01 14.95
C GLN A 214 -10.49 10.80 15.60
N GLU A 215 -9.74 9.85 16.13
CA GLU A 215 -10.27 8.68 16.83
C GLU A 215 -11.10 9.08 18.06
N ARG A 216 -10.64 10.05 18.85
CA ARG A 216 -11.38 10.58 19.99
C ARG A 216 -12.73 11.18 19.59
N ILE A 217 -12.76 12.02 18.54
CA ILE A 217 -14.00 12.61 18.05
C ILE A 217 -14.95 11.55 17.53
N GLN A 218 -14.43 10.54 16.83
CA GLN A 218 -15.24 9.42 16.33
C GLN A 218 -15.89 8.65 17.48
N ARG A 219 -15.15 8.33 18.53
CA ARG A 219 -15.70 7.67 19.73
C ARG A 219 -16.73 8.52 20.45
N GLU A 220 -16.44 9.81 20.67
CA GLU A 220 -17.35 10.73 21.38
C GLU A 220 -18.65 10.93 20.58
N ARG A 221 -18.57 11.11 19.26
CA ARG A 221 -19.71 11.46 18.39
C ARG A 221 -20.55 10.25 17.98
N TYR A 222 -19.92 9.16 17.61
CA TYR A 222 -20.59 8.01 17.01
C TYR A 222 -20.65 6.80 17.95
N GLN A 223 -20.00 6.87 19.11
CA GLN A 223 -19.89 5.77 20.07
C GLN A 223 -19.37 4.47 19.43
N ILE A 224 -18.56 4.61 18.37
CA ILE A 224 -17.96 3.48 17.68
C ILE A 224 -16.65 3.13 18.40
N ASP A 225 -16.59 1.94 18.95
CA ASP A 225 -15.36 1.31 19.41
C ASP A 225 -14.85 0.34 18.35
N GLN A 226 -13.86 0.80 17.55
CA GLN A 226 -13.29 -0.04 16.50
C GLN A 226 -12.58 -1.28 17.06
N GLU A 227 -12.05 -1.19 18.28
CA GLU A 227 -11.41 -2.35 18.93
C GLU A 227 -12.45 -3.38 19.35
N GLY A 228 -13.59 -2.94 19.92
CA GLY A 228 -14.73 -3.81 20.22
C GLY A 228 -15.30 -4.48 18.98
N LEU A 229 -15.29 -3.80 17.82
CA LEU A 229 -15.75 -4.40 16.56
C LEU A 229 -14.88 -5.56 16.08
N ARG A 230 -13.61 -5.65 16.46
CA ARG A 230 -12.70 -6.73 16.03
C ARG A 230 -13.21 -8.11 16.39
N ALA A 231 -13.88 -8.24 17.53
CA ALA A 231 -14.46 -9.49 17.99
C ALA A 231 -15.49 -10.08 17.00
N TYR A 232 -16.18 -9.21 16.27
CA TYR A 232 -17.17 -9.59 15.26
C TYR A 232 -16.57 -9.95 13.90
N PHE A 233 -15.27 -9.70 13.71
CA PHE A 233 -14.55 -9.96 12.45
C PHE A 233 -13.29 -10.82 12.66
N PRO A 234 -13.42 -12.05 13.20
CA PRO A 234 -12.29 -12.97 13.27
C PRO A 234 -11.70 -13.19 11.88
N THR A 235 -10.39 -13.25 11.78
CA THR A 235 -9.68 -13.31 10.47
C THR A 235 -10.18 -14.48 9.62
N GLU A 236 -10.31 -15.67 10.20
CA GLU A 236 -10.75 -16.88 9.47
C GLU A 236 -12.18 -16.73 8.93
N ALA A 237 -13.11 -16.25 9.76
CA ALA A 237 -14.49 -16.04 9.35
C ALA A 237 -14.60 -14.94 8.28
N SER A 238 -13.80 -13.87 8.41
CA SER A 238 -13.77 -12.76 7.45
C SER A 238 -13.22 -13.21 6.10
N VAL A 239 -12.17 -14.00 6.08
CA VAL A 239 -11.61 -14.59 4.85
C VAL A 239 -12.63 -15.53 4.20
N ALA A 240 -13.22 -16.45 4.96
CA ALA A 240 -14.24 -17.35 4.45
C ALA A 240 -15.45 -16.60 3.88
N TYR A 241 -15.86 -15.52 4.55
CA TYR A 241 -16.93 -14.64 4.06
C TYR A 241 -16.56 -13.96 2.75
N ALA A 242 -15.37 -13.38 2.65
CA ALA A 242 -14.89 -12.71 1.43
C ALA A 242 -14.84 -13.67 0.23
N LEU A 243 -14.30 -14.87 0.42
CA LEU A 243 -14.28 -15.91 -0.60
C LEU A 243 -15.71 -16.30 -1.02
N ARG A 244 -16.62 -16.50 -0.05
CA ARG A 244 -18.03 -16.83 -0.33
C ARG A 244 -18.74 -15.73 -1.11
N VAL A 245 -18.52 -14.46 -0.77
CA VAL A 245 -19.08 -13.32 -1.52
C VAL A 245 -18.59 -13.35 -2.96
N ALA A 246 -17.29 -13.55 -3.17
CA ALA A 246 -16.72 -13.66 -4.51
C ALA A 246 -17.31 -14.86 -5.29
N GLN A 247 -17.47 -16.01 -4.63
CA GLN A 247 -18.13 -17.18 -5.22
C GLN A 247 -19.55 -16.87 -5.71
N GLN A 248 -20.33 -16.18 -4.87
CA GLN A 248 -21.71 -15.82 -5.21
C GLN A 248 -21.81 -14.77 -6.33
N LEU A 249 -20.90 -13.76 -6.32
CA LEU A 249 -20.95 -12.69 -7.31
C LEU A 249 -20.47 -13.12 -8.69
N TYR A 250 -19.49 -14.02 -8.74
CA TYR A 250 -18.82 -14.39 -9.98
C TYR A 250 -19.14 -15.80 -10.48
N GLY A 251 -19.90 -16.60 -9.72
CA GLY A 251 -20.16 -17.99 -10.10
C GLY A 251 -18.89 -18.83 -10.14
N ILE A 252 -18.05 -18.72 -9.13
CA ILE A 252 -16.76 -19.42 -9.03
C ILE A 252 -16.67 -20.23 -7.73
N GLU A 253 -15.74 -21.17 -7.69
CA GLU A 253 -15.43 -21.96 -6.49
C GLU A 253 -13.95 -21.84 -6.14
N PHE A 254 -13.63 -21.58 -4.87
CA PHE A 254 -12.27 -21.64 -4.34
C PHE A 254 -12.02 -22.98 -3.67
N VAL A 255 -11.04 -23.72 -4.17
CA VAL A 255 -10.67 -25.05 -3.65
C VAL A 255 -9.27 -24.97 -3.08
N PRO A 256 -9.07 -25.25 -1.77
CA PRO A 256 -7.73 -25.28 -1.20
C PRO A 256 -6.85 -26.29 -1.93
N ALA A 257 -5.65 -25.91 -2.30
CA ALA A 257 -4.68 -26.78 -2.97
C ALA A 257 -3.30 -26.63 -2.34
N LYS A 258 -2.49 -27.71 -2.42
CA LYS A 258 -1.11 -27.70 -1.92
C LYS A 258 -0.17 -27.41 -3.08
N VAL A 259 0.49 -26.27 -2.99
CA VAL A 259 1.52 -25.84 -3.96
C VAL A 259 2.74 -25.36 -3.18
N ALA A 260 3.84 -25.12 -3.89
CA ALA A 260 4.98 -24.45 -3.29
C ALA A 260 4.61 -23.01 -2.90
N THR A 261 4.93 -22.63 -1.67
CA THR A 261 4.71 -21.29 -1.12
C THR A 261 6.03 -20.75 -0.59
N TRP A 262 6.10 -19.41 -0.46
CA TRP A 262 7.29 -18.72 0.07
C TRP A 262 7.31 -18.61 1.60
N HIS A 263 6.22 -19.03 2.27
CA HIS A 263 6.11 -19.07 3.73
C HIS A 263 4.97 -20.01 4.14
N ASP A 264 5.06 -20.63 5.31
CA ASP A 264 4.09 -21.61 5.83
C ASP A 264 2.68 -21.04 6.05
N ASP A 265 2.58 -19.73 6.33
CA ASP A 265 1.29 -19.04 6.50
C ASP A 265 0.56 -18.76 5.18
N VAL A 266 1.23 -18.91 4.05
CA VAL A 266 0.62 -18.61 2.75
C VAL A 266 -0.30 -19.74 2.35
N ARG A 267 -1.55 -19.40 2.06
CA ARG A 267 -2.55 -20.34 1.56
C ARG A 267 -2.69 -20.19 0.07
N TYR A 268 -3.04 -21.26 -0.59
CA TYR A 268 -3.33 -21.24 -2.03
C TYR A 268 -4.66 -21.92 -2.31
N TYR A 269 -5.39 -21.33 -3.26
CA TYR A 269 -6.66 -21.85 -3.75
C TYR A 269 -6.64 -21.93 -5.28
N ASP A 270 -7.06 -23.08 -5.80
CA ASP A 270 -7.49 -23.20 -7.18
C ASP A 270 -8.86 -22.54 -7.33
N VAL A 271 -9.07 -21.84 -8.44
CA VAL A 271 -10.33 -21.18 -8.76
C VAL A 271 -10.97 -21.87 -9.96
N PHE A 272 -12.17 -22.35 -9.78
CA PHE A 272 -12.97 -23.03 -10.81
C PHE A 272 -14.21 -22.21 -11.15
N ASP A 273 -14.67 -22.32 -12.39
CA ASP A 273 -15.98 -21.87 -12.81
C ASP A 273 -17.09 -22.74 -12.18
N LEU A 274 -18.22 -22.13 -11.82
CA LEU A 274 -19.42 -22.86 -11.39
C LEU A 274 -20.53 -22.69 -12.44
N LYS A 275 -20.94 -23.79 -13.08
CA LYS A 275 -22.07 -23.83 -14.00
C LYS A 275 -23.17 -24.68 -13.40
N ASP A 276 -24.33 -24.09 -13.20
CA ASP A 276 -25.49 -24.76 -12.60
C ASP A 276 -25.18 -25.47 -11.27
N GLY A 277 -24.29 -24.87 -10.46
CA GLY A 277 -23.85 -25.43 -9.18
C GLY A 277 -22.83 -26.56 -9.29
N GLN A 278 -22.37 -26.90 -10.48
CA GLN A 278 -21.33 -27.90 -10.72
C GLN A 278 -20.00 -27.25 -11.06
N ARG A 279 -18.90 -27.85 -10.56
CA ARG A 279 -17.55 -27.40 -10.85
C ARG A 279 -17.26 -27.57 -12.34
N GLY A 280 -16.92 -26.45 -12.99
CA GLY A 280 -16.54 -26.36 -14.39
C GLY A 280 -15.02 -26.26 -14.58
N ASP A 281 -14.62 -25.38 -15.51
CA ASP A 281 -13.23 -25.22 -15.91
C ASP A 281 -12.36 -24.59 -14.82
N PHE A 282 -11.09 -25.01 -14.76
CA PHE A 282 -10.07 -24.33 -13.98
C PHE A 282 -9.80 -22.93 -14.54
N LEU A 283 -10.01 -21.89 -13.75
CA LEU A 283 -9.86 -20.49 -14.16
C LEU A 283 -8.49 -19.92 -13.80
N GLY A 284 -7.90 -20.33 -12.69
CA GLY A 284 -6.63 -19.79 -12.21
C GLY A 284 -6.38 -20.09 -10.74
N GLY A 285 -5.40 -19.41 -10.15
CA GLY A 285 -5.03 -19.59 -8.76
C GLY A 285 -4.88 -18.31 -7.97
N VAL A 286 -5.06 -18.38 -6.66
CA VAL A 286 -4.85 -17.25 -5.77
C VAL A 286 -4.09 -17.67 -4.51
N TYR A 287 -3.02 -16.92 -4.22
CA TYR A 287 -2.32 -16.99 -2.94
C TYR A 287 -2.92 -15.99 -1.97
N LEU A 288 -3.08 -16.38 -0.71
CA LEU A 288 -3.44 -15.49 0.40
C LEU A 288 -2.28 -15.44 1.38
N ASP A 289 -1.58 -14.32 1.43
CA ASP A 289 -0.51 -14.01 2.36
C ASP A 289 -1.00 -12.97 3.37
N LEU A 290 -1.58 -13.43 4.48
CA LEU A 290 -2.46 -12.61 5.29
C LEU A 290 -1.78 -11.94 6.48
N PHE A 291 -0.68 -12.51 7.03
CA PHE A 291 -0.14 -12.12 8.33
C PHE A 291 1.21 -11.39 8.21
N PRO A 292 1.51 -10.45 9.13
CA PRO A 292 2.78 -9.76 9.16
C PRO A 292 3.92 -10.70 9.56
N ARG A 293 5.13 -10.43 9.06
CA ARG A 293 6.40 -11.04 9.44
C ARG A 293 7.56 -10.17 9.00
N ASP A 294 8.74 -10.43 9.52
CA ASP A 294 9.96 -9.70 9.17
C ASP A 294 10.24 -9.78 7.66
N GLY A 295 10.61 -8.65 7.08
CA GLY A 295 10.92 -8.52 5.66
C GLY A 295 9.73 -8.59 4.70
N LYS A 296 8.49 -8.73 5.22
CA LYS A 296 7.29 -8.71 4.39
C LYS A 296 6.88 -7.29 4.03
N TYR A 297 6.24 -7.15 2.86
CA TYR A 297 5.59 -5.91 2.42
C TYR A 297 4.53 -5.44 3.42
N ASN A 298 4.66 -4.21 3.90
CA ASN A 298 3.88 -3.69 5.04
C ASN A 298 2.47 -3.22 4.67
N HIS A 299 2.14 -3.12 3.38
CA HIS A 299 0.81 -2.68 2.93
C HIS A 299 -0.05 -3.86 2.49
N ALA A 300 -1.33 -3.61 2.22
CA ALA A 300 -2.21 -4.55 1.56
C ALA A 300 -2.20 -4.29 0.04
N ALA A 301 -2.03 -5.35 -0.75
CA ALA A 301 -2.09 -5.26 -2.20
C ALA A 301 -2.40 -6.61 -2.85
N ALA A 302 -2.95 -6.57 -4.06
CA ALA A 302 -3.06 -7.72 -4.94
C ALA A 302 -1.96 -7.63 -6.01
N PHE A 303 -1.23 -8.73 -6.19
CA PHE A 303 -0.14 -8.84 -7.17
C PHE A 303 -0.46 -9.90 -8.20
N GLY A 304 -0.19 -9.60 -9.48
CA GLY A 304 -0.16 -10.63 -10.51
C GLY A 304 1.10 -11.48 -10.37
N VAL A 305 0.95 -12.79 -10.20
CA VAL A 305 2.07 -13.74 -10.11
C VAL A 305 2.35 -14.33 -11.48
N ALA A 306 1.30 -14.72 -12.21
CA ALA A 306 1.42 -15.21 -13.57
C ALA A 306 0.26 -14.68 -14.43
N PRO A 307 0.53 -14.17 -15.64
CA PRO A 307 -0.51 -13.72 -16.55
C PRO A 307 -1.24 -14.89 -17.21
N ALA A 308 -2.46 -14.65 -17.69
CA ALA A 308 -3.16 -15.60 -18.57
C ALA A 308 -2.53 -15.61 -19.98
N SER A 309 -2.52 -16.78 -20.62
CA SER A 309 -2.13 -16.90 -22.04
C SER A 309 -2.96 -17.98 -22.72
N LYS A 310 -3.79 -17.59 -23.67
CA LYS A 310 -4.52 -18.55 -24.52
C LYS A 310 -3.59 -19.39 -25.39
N LEU A 311 -2.46 -18.80 -25.82
CA LEU A 311 -1.49 -19.47 -26.68
C LEU A 311 -0.81 -20.65 -25.99
N THR A 312 -0.47 -20.53 -24.71
CA THR A 312 0.21 -21.56 -23.93
C THR A 312 -0.73 -22.34 -23.02
N GLY A 313 -2.01 -21.97 -22.95
CA GLY A 313 -2.98 -22.54 -22.02
C GLY A 313 -2.76 -22.08 -20.56
N GLN A 314 -1.84 -21.14 -20.32
CA GLN A 314 -1.52 -20.66 -18.98
C GLN A 314 -2.72 -19.93 -18.37
N ARG A 315 -3.08 -20.34 -17.17
CA ARG A 315 -4.10 -19.68 -16.35
C ARG A 315 -3.48 -18.63 -15.45
N PRO A 316 -4.19 -17.53 -15.14
CA PRO A 316 -3.66 -16.45 -14.30
C PRO A 316 -3.50 -16.93 -12.86
N THR A 317 -2.51 -16.37 -12.20
CA THR A 317 -2.33 -16.55 -10.76
C THR A 317 -2.05 -15.18 -10.14
N SER A 318 -2.68 -14.91 -9.00
CA SER A 318 -2.50 -13.68 -8.23
C SER A 318 -2.18 -13.99 -6.77
N ALA A 319 -1.68 -12.98 -6.06
CA ALA A 319 -1.45 -13.04 -4.63
C ALA A 319 -2.11 -11.85 -3.95
N LEU A 320 -2.96 -12.10 -2.97
CA LEU A 320 -3.45 -11.10 -2.04
C LEU A 320 -2.53 -11.07 -0.82
N VAL A 321 -1.85 -9.95 -0.63
CA VAL A 321 -0.96 -9.72 0.51
C VAL A 321 -1.63 -8.73 1.45
N THR A 322 -1.72 -9.06 2.74
CA THR A 322 -2.27 -8.21 3.80
C THR A 322 -1.43 -8.34 5.07
N ASN A 323 -1.77 -7.59 6.11
CA ASN A 323 -1.10 -7.67 7.40
C ASN A 323 -2.13 -7.65 8.53
N PHE A 324 -2.97 -8.69 8.59
CA PHE A 324 -3.96 -8.85 9.64
C PHE A 324 -3.28 -9.24 10.96
N ASN A 325 -3.88 -8.82 12.08
CA ASN A 325 -3.44 -9.31 13.39
C ASN A 325 -3.79 -10.81 13.52
N ARG A 326 -2.82 -11.64 13.98
CA ARG A 326 -3.03 -13.09 14.21
C ARG A 326 -3.98 -13.38 15.36
N GLN A 327 -4.07 -12.48 16.31
CA GLN A 327 -4.76 -12.65 17.57
C GLN A 327 -6.03 -11.79 17.62
N GLY A 328 -6.90 -11.95 16.63
CA GLY A 328 -8.27 -11.46 16.77
C GLY A 328 -8.97 -12.23 17.89
N LEU A 329 -9.47 -11.52 18.90
CA LEU A 329 -10.38 -12.12 19.88
C LEU A 329 -11.58 -12.69 19.11
N ASN A 330 -11.93 -13.95 19.39
CA ASN A 330 -13.17 -14.52 18.92
C ASN A 330 -14.32 -14.01 19.79
N HIS A 331 -15.51 -13.91 19.23
CA HIS A 331 -16.70 -13.51 19.99
C HIS A 331 -16.92 -14.38 21.25
N GLU A 332 -16.55 -15.66 21.16
CA GLU A 332 -16.61 -16.64 22.25
C GLU A 332 -15.61 -16.38 23.39
N GLU A 333 -14.59 -15.55 23.18
CA GLU A 333 -13.61 -15.17 24.22
C GLU A 333 -14.01 -13.90 24.99
N LEU A 334 -15.16 -13.32 24.62
CA LEU A 334 -15.71 -12.11 25.25
C LEU A 334 -16.86 -12.39 26.23
N GLU A 335 -17.38 -13.64 26.30
CA GLU A 335 -18.30 -14.13 27.32
C GLU A 335 -17.53 -14.72 28.51
#